data_e4ce3e19b21edd4cf9dfb67752bc9ab4
#
_entry.id   e4ce3e19b21edd4cf9dfb67752bc9ab4
#
_cell.length_a   1.000
_cell.length_b   1.000
_cell.length_c   1.000
_cell.angle_alpha   90.00
_cell.angle_beta   90.00
_cell.angle_gamma   90.00
#
_symmetry.space_group_name_H-M   'P 1'
#
loop_
_entity.id
_entity.type
_entity.pdbx_description
1 polymer ?
#
loop_
_entity_poly.entity_id
_entity_poly.type
_entity_poly.pdbx_seq_one_letter_code
_entity_poly.pdbx_strand_id
1 'polypeptide(L)'
;MPKITDFEPDALAELLASIGKADAKVFADVPVDVLGAAAKALQPKGGGGKKEKKGGDGGEKKDAGKKEKPPADPVKEREKLEKKVIKEGGKKGVEIEGASDMGGLDFFCTTIESPEGDVDLLQMAMTAMNAQPDPEAEDRKGCSGHVGKMIFSAGTAQLALVAYVPDGAHNKSAGKVDVAAWMDSVVAAVGAKVVTPATKADSPMGGMTVTAVAVSDPEKGKFALKDKDAAMAAAFAFLRSKDAFPEDKDSDDDECAFGDDAFEEMGF
;
A
#
# COMPACT_ATOMS: atom_id res chain seq x y z
N MET A 1 -22.24 -12.52 38.66
CA MET A 1 -21.23 -12.90 37.63
C MET A 1 -19.93 -12.26 38.00
N PRO A 2 -18.80 -13.01 38.15
CA PRO A 2 -17.51 -12.41 38.44
C PRO A 2 -17.10 -11.50 37.27
N LYS A 3 -16.53 -10.36 37.60
CA LYS A 3 -16.01 -9.43 36.58
C LYS A 3 -14.68 -9.99 36.09
N ILE A 4 -14.40 -9.84 34.81
CA ILE A 4 -13.14 -10.30 34.17
C ILE A 4 -11.88 -9.74 34.86
N THR A 5 -12.03 -8.62 35.56
CA THR A 5 -10.96 -8.01 36.40
C THR A 5 -10.55 -8.83 37.61
N ASP A 6 -11.28 -9.89 37.95
CA ASP A 6 -11.04 -10.70 39.14
C ASP A 6 -10.24 -11.99 38.83
N PHE A 7 -9.77 -12.19 37.61
CA PHE A 7 -8.98 -13.34 37.20
C PHE A 7 -7.46 -13.03 37.23
N GLU A 8 -6.72 -13.93 37.85
CA GLU A 8 -5.26 -13.94 37.73
C GLU A 8 -4.84 -14.14 36.26
N PRO A 9 -3.71 -13.52 35.80
CA PRO A 9 -3.28 -13.54 34.40
C PRO A 9 -3.17 -14.98 33.81
N ASP A 10 -2.76 -15.95 34.62
CA ASP A 10 -2.60 -17.34 34.16
C ASP A 10 -3.97 -18.04 33.94
N ALA A 11 -4.95 -17.76 34.78
CA ALA A 11 -6.31 -18.27 34.61
C ALA A 11 -7.02 -17.65 33.41
N LEU A 12 -6.72 -16.39 33.11
CA LEU A 12 -7.21 -15.72 31.91
C LEU A 12 -6.58 -16.29 30.63
N ALA A 13 -5.30 -16.66 30.67
CA ALA A 13 -4.60 -17.30 29.57
C ALA A 13 -5.17 -18.71 29.26
N GLU A 14 -5.48 -19.51 30.28
CA GLU A 14 -6.15 -20.81 30.11
C GLU A 14 -7.55 -20.66 29.55
N LEU A 15 -8.30 -19.65 30.01
CA LEU A 15 -9.64 -19.34 29.49
C LEU A 15 -9.57 -18.94 28.00
N LEU A 16 -8.63 -18.06 27.62
CA LEU A 16 -8.41 -17.67 26.23
C LEU A 16 -7.99 -18.83 25.33
N ALA A 17 -7.15 -19.72 25.83
CA ALA A 17 -6.76 -20.95 25.10
C ALA A 17 -7.96 -21.91 24.90
N SER A 18 -8.87 -21.98 25.86
CA SER A 18 -10.09 -22.81 25.77
C SER A 18 -11.15 -22.21 24.83
N ILE A 19 -11.18 -20.89 24.68
CA ILE A 19 -12.14 -20.14 23.86
C ILE A 19 -11.69 -20.03 22.38
N GLY A 20 -10.52 -20.50 22.00
CA GLY A 20 -9.96 -20.42 20.63
C GLY A 20 -10.84 -20.97 19.49
N LYS A 21 -12.13 -21.22 19.76
CA LYS A 21 -13.19 -21.57 18.80
C LYS A 21 -14.50 -20.80 19.02
N ALA A 22 -14.56 -19.82 19.88
CA ALA A 22 -15.80 -19.13 20.23
C ALA A 22 -15.82 -17.69 19.68
N ASP A 23 -17.03 -17.23 19.32
CA ASP A 23 -17.37 -15.96 18.69
C ASP A 23 -16.68 -14.74 19.31
N ALA A 24 -16.15 -13.86 18.47
CA ALA A 24 -15.54 -12.57 18.82
C ALA A 24 -16.43 -11.62 19.65
N LYS A 25 -17.74 -11.89 19.73
CA LYS A 25 -18.70 -11.12 20.52
C LYS A 25 -18.50 -11.21 22.04
N VAL A 26 -17.80 -12.24 22.51
CA VAL A 26 -17.54 -12.46 23.95
C VAL A 26 -16.52 -11.47 24.49
N PHE A 27 -15.73 -10.84 23.64
CA PHE A 27 -14.63 -9.93 24.03
C PHE A 27 -14.95 -8.45 23.87
N ALA A 28 -16.17 -8.09 23.45
CA ALA A 28 -16.53 -6.71 23.14
C ALA A 28 -16.40 -5.74 24.34
N ASP A 29 -16.48 -6.27 25.58
CA ASP A 29 -16.45 -5.48 26.81
C ASP A 29 -15.12 -5.59 27.58
N VAL A 30 -14.09 -6.24 27.00
CA VAL A 30 -12.78 -6.40 27.66
C VAL A 30 -11.85 -5.23 27.32
N PRO A 31 -11.31 -4.49 28.32
CA PRO A 31 -10.35 -3.42 28.05
C PRO A 31 -9.13 -3.92 27.26
N VAL A 32 -8.65 -3.12 26.30
CA VAL A 32 -7.56 -3.47 25.36
C VAL A 32 -6.23 -3.75 26.07
N ASP A 33 -5.98 -3.08 27.18
CA ASP A 33 -4.81 -3.27 28.04
C ASP A 33 -4.80 -4.65 28.73
N VAL A 34 -5.97 -5.19 29.09
CA VAL A 34 -6.11 -6.51 29.68
C VAL A 34 -5.87 -7.59 28.61
N LEU A 35 -6.39 -7.41 27.40
CA LEU A 35 -6.12 -8.31 26.27
C LEU A 35 -4.65 -8.31 25.88
N GLY A 36 -3.99 -7.17 25.91
CA GLY A 36 -2.57 -7.03 25.63
C GLY A 36 -1.66 -7.72 26.67
N ALA A 37 -2.06 -7.68 27.95
CA ALA A 37 -1.34 -8.37 29.03
C ALA A 37 -1.51 -9.91 28.92
N ALA A 38 -2.71 -10.40 28.61
CA ALA A 38 -2.98 -11.80 28.39
C ALA A 38 -2.24 -12.36 27.16
N ALA A 39 -2.18 -11.60 26.06
CA ALA A 39 -1.41 -11.96 24.87
C ALA A 39 0.10 -12.06 25.14
N LYS A 40 0.66 -11.21 26.02
CA LYS A 40 2.05 -11.30 26.46
C LYS A 40 2.35 -12.52 27.33
N ALA A 41 1.39 -12.95 28.16
CA ALA A 41 1.52 -14.14 29.02
C ALA A 41 1.50 -15.45 28.21
N LEU A 42 0.82 -15.46 27.06
CA LEU A 42 0.76 -16.58 26.12
C LEU A 42 2.01 -16.75 25.23
N GLN A 43 2.93 -15.77 25.23
CA GLN A 43 4.17 -15.91 24.46
C GLN A 43 5.12 -16.92 25.12
N PRO A 44 5.56 -17.98 24.42
CA PRO A 44 6.52 -18.92 24.96
C PRO A 44 7.83 -18.19 25.28
N LYS A 45 8.29 -18.27 26.51
CA LYS A 45 9.61 -17.72 26.93
C LYS A 45 10.70 -18.41 26.14
N GLY A 46 11.13 -17.82 25.04
CA GLY A 46 12.21 -18.28 24.19
C GLY A 46 13.55 -18.14 24.94
N GLY A 47 14.15 -19.27 25.25
CA GLY A 47 15.47 -19.36 25.88
C GLY A 47 16.57 -18.80 24.97
N GLY A 48 17.39 -17.92 25.51
CA GLY A 48 18.60 -17.41 24.89
C GLY A 48 19.61 -18.49 24.60
N GLY A 49 19.99 -18.65 23.36
CA GLY A 49 21.09 -19.52 22.90
C GLY A 49 22.09 -18.71 22.08
N LYS A 50 23.20 -18.34 22.74
CA LYS A 50 24.43 -17.84 22.13
C LYS A 50 24.95 -18.88 21.16
N LYS A 51 25.26 -18.57 19.92
CA LYS A 51 26.05 -19.40 19.01
C LYS A 51 27.14 -18.62 18.33
N GLU A 52 28.35 -19.05 18.63
CA GLU A 52 29.63 -18.65 18.06
C GLU A 52 29.74 -18.98 16.57
N LYS A 53 30.50 -18.11 15.89
CA LYS A 53 30.97 -18.30 14.50
C LYS A 53 32.01 -19.42 14.45
N LYS A 54 31.90 -20.33 13.49
CA LYS A 54 33.03 -21.01 12.89
C LYS A 54 32.81 -21.27 11.43
N GLY A 55 33.76 -20.85 10.62
CA GLY A 55 33.75 -21.01 9.16
C GLY A 55 34.15 -22.43 8.74
N GLY A 56 33.94 -22.74 7.48
CA GLY A 56 34.35 -23.99 6.84
C GLY A 56 33.71 -24.18 5.48
N ASP A 57 34.56 -24.09 4.50
CA ASP A 57 34.48 -24.33 3.07
C ASP A 57 33.99 -25.76 2.68
N GLY A 58 33.44 -25.90 1.46
CA GLY A 58 33.43 -27.18 0.74
C GLY A 58 32.09 -27.74 0.29
N GLY A 59 31.80 -27.57 -0.95
CA GLY A 59 31.09 -28.31 -1.99
C GLY A 59 30.22 -29.53 -1.60
N GLU A 60 29.08 -29.57 -2.24
CA GLU A 60 28.56 -30.64 -3.10
C GLU A 60 27.04 -30.55 -3.25
N LYS A 61 26.62 -30.57 -4.50
CA LYS A 61 25.21 -30.76 -4.90
C LYS A 61 24.72 -32.10 -4.40
N LYS A 62 23.60 -32.11 -3.67
CA LYS A 62 22.66 -33.24 -3.62
C LYS A 62 21.25 -32.72 -3.60
N ASP A 63 20.55 -33.05 -4.64
CA ASP A 63 19.10 -33.06 -4.80
C ASP A 63 18.48 -33.89 -3.66
N ALA A 64 17.66 -33.27 -2.83
CA ALA A 64 16.86 -34.00 -1.85
C ALA A 64 15.68 -33.15 -1.35
N GLY A 65 14.49 -33.53 -1.75
CA GLY A 65 13.30 -33.48 -0.91
C GLY A 65 12.81 -32.12 -0.52
N LYS A 66 11.76 -31.68 -1.20
CA LYS A 66 10.89 -30.58 -0.79
C LYS A 66 10.33 -30.89 0.60
N LYS A 67 11.06 -30.50 1.65
CA LYS A 67 10.51 -30.48 3.02
C LYS A 67 9.41 -29.44 3.05
N GLU A 68 8.18 -29.85 3.24
CA GLU A 68 7.07 -28.97 3.58
C GLU A 68 7.51 -28.12 4.79
N LYS A 69 7.57 -26.80 4.58
CA LYS A 69 7.79 -25.86 5.67
C LYS A 69 6.59 -25.99 6.63
N PRO A 70 6.83 -26.04 7.95
CA PRO A 70 5.74 -25.98 8.90
C PRO A 70 4.88 -24.74 8.62
N PRO A 71 3.57 -24.78 8.86
CA PRO A 71 2.68 -23.65 8.62
C PRO A 71 3.24 -22.43 9.32
N ALA A 72 3.51 -21.39 8.54
CA ALA A 72 4.10 -20.16 9.07
C ALA A 72 3.07 -19.50 10.00
N ASP A 73 3.55 -18.94 11.09
CA ASP A 73 2.75 -18.19 12.06
C ASP A 73 2.12 -16.98 11.34
N PRO A 74 0.78 -16.91 11.25
CA PRO A 74 0.08 -15.88 10.46
C PRO A 74 0.43 -14.46 10.91
N VAL A 75 0.78 -14.26 12.18
CA VAL A 75 1.23 -12.96 12.71
C VAL A 75 2.57 -12.56 12.10
N LYS A 76 3.52 -13.49 12.03
CA LYS A 76 4.85 -13.23 11.45
C LYS A 76 4.78 -13.04 9.93
N GLU A 77 3.83 -13.67 9.26
CA GLU A 77 3.60 -13.44 7.83
C GLU A 77 3.06 -12.04 7.58
N ARG A 78 2.07 -11.61 8.38
CA ARG A 78 1.53 -10.24 8.28
C ARG A 78 2.60 -9.18 8.57
N GLU A 79 3.40 -9.34 9.61
CA GLU A 79 4.51 -8.42 9.90
C GLU A 79 5.55 -8.33 8.75
N LYS A 80 5.82 -9.45 8.09
CA LYS A 80 6.71 -9.45 6.91
C LYS A 80 6.09 -8.73 5.73
N LEU A 81 4.79 -8.92 5.53
CA LEU A 81 4.05 -8.26 4.45
C LEU A 81 3.98 -6.75 4.70
N GLU A 82 3.69 -6.32 5.92
CA GLU A 82 3.70 -4.91 6.32
C GLU A 82 5.06 -4.25 6.04
N LYS A 83 6.15 -4.89 6.44
CA LYS A 83 7.52 -4.40 6.16
C LYS A 83 7.81 -4.32 4.66
N LYS A 84 7.31 -5.28 3.87
CA LYS A 84 7.47 -5.29 2.42
C LYS A 84 6.70 -4.13 1.79
N VAL A 85 5.45 -3.93 2.21
CA VAL A 85 4.57 -2.85 1.75
C VAL A 85 5.15 -1.47 2.07
N ILE A 86 5.62 -1.25 3.29
CA ILE A 86 6.28 -0.01 3.71
C ILE A 86 7.53 0.25 2.86
N LYS A 87 8.34 -0.78 2.60
CA LYS A 87 9.53 -0.64 1.76
C LYS A 87 9.19 -0.31 0.32
N GLU A 88 8.18 -0.96 -0.26
CA GLU A 88 7.70 -0.70 -1.62
C GLU A 88 7.13 0.71 -1.73
N GLY A 89 6.24 1.10 -0.79
CA GLY A 89 5.69 2.45 -0.73
C GLY A 89 6.76 3.52 -0.65
N GLY A 90 7.74 3.38 0.26
CA GLY A 90 8.83 4.33 0.40
C GLY A 90 9.66 4.51 -0.88
N LYS A 91 9.96 3.41 -1.62
CA LYS A 91 10.65 3.47 -2.91
C LYS A 91 9.82 4.17 -3.98
N LYS A 92 8.53 3.82 -4.08
CA LYS A 92 7.59 4.47 -5.01
C LYS A 92 7.45 5.96 -4.73
N GLY A 93 7.51 6.39 -3.45
CA GLY A 93 7.55 7.80 -3.08
C GLY A 93 8.70 8.53 -3.75
N VAL A 94 9.91 7.98 -3.68
CA VAL A 94 11.10 8.57 -4.32
C VAL A 94 10.98 8.62 -5.85
N GLU A 95 10.46 7.57 -6.48
CA GLU A 95 10.22 7.53 -7.93
C GLU A 95 9.26 8.64 -8.37
N ILE A 96 8.16 8.84 -7.62
CA ILE A 96 7.17 9.88 -7.90
C ILE A 96 7.75 11.27 -7.69
N GLU A 97 8.53 11.48 -6.63
CA GLU A 97 9.21 12.76 -6.39
C GLU A 97 10.15 13.13 -7.55
N GLY A 98 10.98 12.16 -7.97
CA GLY A 98 11.87 12.38 -9.12
C GLY A 98 11.12 12.69 -10.42
N ALA A 99 10.00 12.01 -10.67
CA ALA A 99 9.16 12.29 -11.83
C ALA A 99 8.45 13.64 -11.71
N SER A 100 8.02 14.05 -10.52
CA SER A 100 7.46 15.35 -10.24
C SER A 100 8.48 16.47 -10.49
N ASP A 101 9.69 16.34 -9.96
CA ASP A 101 10.74 17.33 -10.08
C ASP A 101 11.18 17.53 -11.54
N MET A 102 11.29 16.45 -12.31
CA MET A 102 11.68 16.51 -13.72
C MET A 102 10.53 16.94 -14.64
N GLY A 103 9.31 16.48 -14.37
CA GLY A 103 8.14 16.72 -15.23
C GLY A 103 7.26 17.88 -14.81
N GLY A 104 7.48 18.49 -13.64
CA GLY A 104 6.63 19.54 -13.08
C GLY A 104 5.20 19.07 -12.78
N LEU A 105 5.01 17.77 -12.53
CA LEU A 105 3.71 17.18 -12.28
C LEU A 105 3.35 17.21 -10.78
N ASP A 106 2.18 17.75 -10.49
CA ASP A 106 1.67 17.90 -9.13
C ASP A 106 0.89 16.67 -8.62
N PHE A 107 0.45 15.79 -9.55
CA PHE A 107 -0.38 14.61 -9.26
C PHE A 107 0.09 13.38 -10.02
N PHE A 108 -0.07 12.21 -9.39
CA PHE A 108 0.26 10.91 -9.98
C PHE A 108 -0.77 9.82 -9.66
N CYS A 109 -0.90 8.87 -10.58
CA CYS A 109 -1.62 7.61 -10.36
C CYS A 109 -0.62 6.45 -10.53
N THR A 110 -0.57 5.52 -9.57
CA THR A 110 0.36 4.38 -9.62
C THR A 110 -0.21 3.14 -8.94
N THR A 111 0.41 2.00 -9.16
CA THR A 111 0.05 0.73 -8.54
C THR A 111 1.08 0.28 -7.52
N ILE A 112 0.61 -0.35 -6.45
CA ILE A 112 1.40 -1.05 -5.44
C ILE A 112 0.92 -2.50 -5.40
N GLU A 113 1.81 -3.45 -5.60
CA GLU A 113 1.42 -4.86 -5.77
C GLU A 113 1.35 -5.60 -4.43
N SER A 114 2.29 -5.33 -3.53
CA SER A 114 2.42 -6.08 -2.27
C SER A 114 1.17 -6.12 -1.37
N PRO A 115 0.27 -5.11 -1.33
CA PRO A 115 -0.94 -5.18 -0.54
C PRO A 115 -1.99 -6.18 -1.03
N GLU A 116 -1.93 -6.63 -2.29
CA GLU A 116 -2.86 -7.62 -2.87
C GLU A 116 -4.35 -7.30 -2.63
N GLY A 117 -4.72 -6.02 -2.68
CA GLY A 117 -6.08 -5.54 -2.47
C GLY A 117 -6.48 -5.29 -1.00
N ASP A 118 -5.57 -5.44 -0.04
CA ASP A 118 -5.80 -5.07 1.36
C ASP A 118 -5.70 -3.54 1.52
N VAL A 119 -6.79 -2.92 1.99
CA VAL A 119 -6.91 -1.46 2.13
C VAL A 119 -5.98 -0.93 3.22
N ASP A 120 -5.87 -1.64 4.35
CA ASP A 120 -5.06 -1.19 5.48
C ASP A 120 -3.57 -1.20 5.10
N LEU A 121 -3.14 -2.25 4.39
CA LEU A 121 -1.78 -2.33 3.85
C LEU A 121 -1.52 -1.26 2.78
N LEU A 122 -2.51 -0.99 1.93
CA LEU A 122 -2.37 0.05 0.91
C LEU A 122 -2.28 1.44 1.56
N GLN A 123 -3.01 1.69 2.65
CA GLN A 123 -2.90 2.92 3.42
C GLN A 123 -1.53 3.05 4.11
N MET A 124 -0.96 1.96 4.62
CA MET A 124 0.42 1.94 5.12
C MET A 124 1.42 2.29 4.02
N ALA A 125 1.21 1.78 2.80
CA ALA A 125 2.03 2.17 1.64
C ALA A 125 1.93 3.67 1.35
N MET A 126 0.73 4.26 1.39
CA MET A 126 0.51 5.69 1.20
C MET A 126 1.25 6.52 2.26
N THR A 127 1.16 6.14 3.53
CA THR A 127 1.90 6.80 4.62
C THR A 127 3.41 6.71 4.40
N ALA A 128 3.91 5.54 3.98
CA ALA A 128 5.33 5.36 3.67
C ALA A 128 5.80 6.18 2.45
N MET A 129 4.94 6.33 1.43
CA MET A 129 5.21 7.21 0.29
C MET A 129 5.29 8.67 0.69
N ASN A 130 4.46 9.10 1.65
CA ASN A 130 4.40 10.47 2.14
C ASN A 130 5.45 10.76 3.23
N ALA A 131 6.15 9.75 3.72
CA ALA A 131 7.15 9.93 4.77
C ALA A 131 8.24 10.95 4.36
N GLN A 132 8.72 11.72 5.33
CA GLN A 132 9.84 12.60 5.11
C GLN A 132 11.10 11.76 4.91
N PRO A 133 11.88 12.00 3.83
CA PRO A 133 13.14 11.31 3.63
C PRO A 133 14.12 11.59 4.77
N ASP A 134 14.73 10.53 5.29
CA ASP A 134 15.82 10.66 6.24
C ASP A 134 17.12 10.96 5.46
N PRO A 135 17.76 12.13 5.68
CA PRO A 135 18.98 12.50 4.96
C PRO A 135 20.19 11.65 5.32
N GLU A 136 20.17 10.96 6.48
CA GLU A 136 21.26 10.09 6.94
C GLU A 136 21.06 8.62 6.54
N ALA A 137 19.88 8.25 6.02
CA ALA A 137 19.60 6.90 5.59
C ALA A 137 20.35 6.54 4.30
N GLU A 138 20.96 5.35 4.25
CA GLU A 138 21.61 4.81 3.06
C GLU A 138 20.66 4.72 1.86
N ASP A 139 19.40 4.34 2.12
CA ASP A 139 18.33 4.27 1.12
C ASP A 139 17.32 5.41 1.36
N ARG A 140 17.22 6.37 0.46
CA ARG A 140 16.16 7.40 0.48
C ARG A 140 14.79 6.74 0.31
N LYS A 141 13.81 7.16 1.12
CA LYS A 141 12.42 6.67 1.10
C LYS A 141 11.45 7.82 1.34
N GLY A 142 10.32 7.79 0.63
CA GLY A 142 9.29 8.81 0.76
C GLY A 142 9.51 10.04 -0.11
N CYS A 143 8.49 10.88 -0.20
CA CYS A 143 8.45 12.10 -1.01
C CYS A 143 7.94 13.32 -0.21
N SER A 144 8.05 13.30 1.11
CA SER A 144 7.58 14.38 2.00
C SER A 144 6.09 14.73 1.87
N GLY A 145 5.34 14.08 0.99
CA GLY A 145 3.90 14.28 0.81
C GLY A 145 3.48 15.52 0.01
N HIS A 146 4.37 16.19 -0.70
CA HIS A 146 4.02 17.38 -1.50
C HIS A 146 3.30 17.04 -2.81
N VAL A 147 3.41 15.81 -3.30
CA VAL A 147 2.77 15.34 -4.52
C VAL A 147 1.44 14.67 -4.19
N GLY A 148 0.35 15.09 -4.87
CA GLY A 148 -0.94 14.41 -4.80
C GLY A 148 -0.88 13.06 -5.53
N LYS A 149 -1.52 12.03 -4.98
CA LYS A 149 -1.45 10.71 -5.61
C LYS A 149 -2.67 9.84 -5.33
N MET A 150 -2.96 8.99 -6.31
CA MET A 150 -3.90 7.88 -6.13
C MET A 150 -3.17 6.58 -6.39
N ILE A 151 -3.27 5.66 -5.43
CA ILE A 151 -2.62 4.34 -5.51
C ILE A 151 -3.67 3.24 -5.56
N PHE A 152 -3.34 2.22 -6.32
CA PHE A 152 -4.20 1.08 -6.60
C PHE A 152 -3.50 -0.21 -6.20
N SER A 153 -4.24 -1.14 -5.61
CA SER A 153 -3.75 -2.51 -5.39
C SER A 153 -4.81 -3.52 -5.75
N ALA A 154 -4.54 -4.34 -6.74
CA ALA A 154 -5.45 -5.38 -7.18
C ALA A 154 -5.08 -6.71 -6.52
N GLY A 155 -6.04 -7.27 -5.79
CA GLY A 155 -5.99 -8.63 -5.28
C GLY A 155 -6.91 -9.56 -6.05
N THR A 156 -7.01 -10.80 -5.62
CA THR A 156 -7.93 -11.77 -6.21
C THR A 156 -9.39 -11.47 -5.90
N ALA A 157 -9.67 -10.97 -4.69
CA ALA A 157 -11.02 -10.72 -4.20
C ALA A 157 -11.50 -9.28 -4.44
N GLN A 158 -10.58 -8.31 -4.51
CA GLN A 158 -10.96 -6.90 -4.57
C GLN A 158 -9.82 -6.03 -5.10
N LEU A 159 -10.20 -4.83 -5.58
CA LEU A 159 -9.32 -3.71 -5.89
C LEU A 159 -9.41 -2.71 -4.73
N ALA A 160 -8.30 -2.43 -4.08
CA ALA A 160 -8.17 -1.37 -3.09
C ALA A 160 -7.68 -0.07 -3.74
N LEU A 161 -8.19 1.06 -3.26
CA LEU A 161 -7.94 2.40 -3.77
C LEU A 161 -7.67 3.35 -2.60
N VAL A 162 -6.60 4.12 -2.70
CA VAL A 162 -6.31 5.20 -1.74
C VAL A 162 -5.92 6.46 -2.51
N ALA A 163 -6.64 7.55 -2.28
CA ALA A 163 -6.31 8.86 -2.82
C ALA A 163 -5.75 9.76 -1.72
N TYR A 164 -4.82 10.61 -2.08
CA TYR A 164 -4.21 11.62 -1.22
C TYR A 164 -4.03 12.93 -1.98
N VAL A 165 -4.46 14.03 -1.37
CA VAL A 165 -4.25 15.39 -1.86
C VAL A 165 -3.57 16.19 -0.75
N PRO A 166 -2.37 16.76 -0.97
CA PRO A 166 -1.67 17.57 0.03
C PRO A 166 -2.37 18.91 0.28
N ASP A 167 -2.00 19.59 1.34
CA ASP A 167 -2.42 20.97 1.57
C ASP A 167 -1.82 21.90 0.52
N GLY A 168 -2.60 22.90 0.09
CA GLY A 168 -2.27 23.79 -1.04
C GLY A 168 -1.02 24.66 -0.89
N ALA A 169 -0.38 24.69 0.28
CA ALA A 169 0.85 25.44 0.51
C ALA A 169 2.07 24.88 -0.26
N HIS A 170 2.04 23.56 -0.57
CA HIS A 170 3.18 22.83 -1.12
C HIS A 170 2.91 22.21 -2.50
N ASN A 171 1.70 22.38 -3.03
CA ASN A 171 1.30 21.84 -4.33
C ASN A 171 0.40 22.87 -5.03
N LYS A 172 0.87 23.37 -6.19
CA LYS A 172 0.20 24.46 -6.91
C LYS A 172 -1.19 24.10 -7.40
N SER A 173 -1.40 22.84 -7.71
CA SER A 173 -2.66 22.31 -8.24
C SER A 173 -3.58 21.70 -7.17
N ALA A 174 -3.13 21.59 -5.91
CA ALA A 174 -3.92 20.98 -4.84
C ALA A 174 -5.29 21.67 -4.64
N GLY A 175 -5.34 23.01 -4.77
CA GLY A 175 -6.58 23.77 -4.68
C GLY A 175 -7.61 23.50 -5.80
N LYS A 176 -7.22 22.83 -6.88
CA LYS A 176 -8.09 22.45 -8.00
C LYS A 176 -8.74 21.07 -7.81
N VAL A 177 -8.16 20.23 -6.95
CA VAL A 177 -8.51 18.82 -6.79
C VAL A 177 -9.08 18.58 -5.40
N ASP A 178 -10.39 18.36 -5.32
CA ASP A 178 -11.02 17.82 -4.13
C ASP A 178 -10.84 16.31 -4.09
N VAL A 179 -10.28 15.78 -2.99
CA VAL A 179 -9.94 14.36 -2.86
C VAL A 179 -11.18 13.45 -2.90
N ALA A 180 -12.31 13.92 -2.35
CA ALA A 180 -13.55 13.15 -2.36
C ALA A 180 -14.14 13.10 -3.77
N ALA A 181 -14.21 14.24 -4.46
CA ALA A 181 -14.68 14.29 -5.85
C ALA A 181 -13.77 13.48 -6.79
N TRP A 182 -12.46 13.48 -6.55
CA TRP A 182 -11.53 12.65 -7.31
C TRP A 182 -11.79 11.16 -7.10
N MET A 183 -11.96 10.73 -5.85
CA MET A 183 -12.32 9.34 -5.54
C MET A 183 -13.69 8.98 -6.11
N ASP A 184 -14.70 9.86 -6.01
CA ASP A 184 -16.06 9.61 -6.52
C ASP A 184 -16.08 9.35 -8.03
N SER A 185 -15.22 10.03 -8.79
CA SER A 185 -15.09 9.80 -10.24
C SER A 185 -14.65 8.39 -10.55
N VAL A 186 -13.70 7.85 -9.75
CA VAL A 186 -13.19 6.48 -9.90
C VAL A 186 -14.21 5.46 -9.39
N VAL A 187 -14.84 5.76 -8.25
CA VAL A 187 -15.92 4.93 -7.67
C VAL A 187 -17.05 4.73 -8.67
N ALA A 188 -17.46 5.79 -9.37
CA ALA A 188 -18.49 5.71 -10.41
C ALA A 188 -18.07 4.83 -11.61
N ALA A 189 -16.79 4.89 -11.99
CA ALA A 189 -16.27 4.13 -13.14
C ALA A 189 -16.22 2.62 -12.90
N VAL A 190 -15.83 2.20 -11.70
CA VAL A 190 -15.61 0.77 -11.38
C VAL A 190 -16.66 0.16 -10.44
N GLY A 191 -17.61 0.98 -9.94
CA GLY A 191 -18.62 0.53 -8.98
C GLY A 191 -18.02 0.17 -7.62
N ALA A 192 -17.00 0.89 -7.21
CA ALA A 192 -16.37 0.76 -5.90
C ALA A 192 -17.28 1.32 -4.79
N LYS A 193 -16.90 1.08 -3.54
CA LYS A 193 -17.51 1.70 -2.35
C LYS A 193 -16.44 2.44 -1.57
N VAL A 194 -16.74 3.67 -1.14
CA VAL A 194 -15.91 4.40 -0.19
C VAL A 194 -15.96 3.67 1.15
N VAL A 195 -14.79 3.31 1.67
CA VAL A 195 -14.61 2.66 2.98
C VAL A 195 -14.36 3.71 4.05
N THR A 196 -13.40 4.60 3.80
CA THR A 196 -13.10 5.72 4.68
C THR A 196 -13.35 7.02 3.92
N PRO A 197 -14.27 7.89 4.40
CA PRO A 197 -14.50 9.19 3.79
C PRO A 197 -13.26 10.09 3.94
N ALA A 198 -13.31 11.29 3.37
CA ALA A 198 -12.20 12.23 3.44
C ALA A 198 -11.81 12.54 4.90
N THR A 199 -10.60 12.15 5.26
CA THR A 199 -9.99 12.34 6.58
C THR A 199 -8.61 12.97 6.43
N LYS A 200 -8.08 13.55 7.52
CA LYS A 200 -6.72 14.06 7.54
C LYS A 200 -5.72 12.93 7.27
N ALA A 201 -4.80 13.20 6.37
CA ALA A 201 -3.73 12.28 6.04
C ALA A 201 -2.62 12.33 7.10
N ASP A 202 -2.00 11.17 7.34
CA ASP A 202 -0.74 11.07 8.08
C ASP A 202 0.41 11.39 7.11
N SER A 203 0.70 12.68 6.98
CA SER A 203 1.70 13.22 6.05
C SER A 203 2.33 14.48 6.63
N PRO A 204 3.66 14.70 6.45
CA PRO A 204 4.35 15.91 6.88
C PRO A 204 3.76 17.20 6.27
N MET A 205 3.19 17.10 5.08
CA MET A 205 2.57 18.23 4.36
C MET A 205 1.06 18.35 4.63
N GLY A 206 0.53 17.64 5.64
CA GLY A 206 -0.90 17.61 5.89
C GLY A 206 -1.67 17.01 4.73
N GLY A 207 -2.88 17.54 4.48
CA GLY A 207 -3.72 17.10 3.38
C GLY A 207 -4.80 16.12 3.80
N MET A 208 -5.52 15.60 2.79
CA MET A 208 -6.67 14.73 2.96
C MET A 208 -6.48 13.40 2.23
N THR A 209 -7.01 12.33 2.81
CA THR A 209 -7.01 10.99 2.21
C THR A 209 -8.41 10.39 2.20
N VAL A 210 -8.68 9.58 1.18
CA VAL A 210 -9.93 8.80 1.01
C VAL A 210 -9.56 7.39 0.61
N THR A 211 -10.29 6.40 1.13
CA THR A 211 -10.12 5.00 0.71
C THR A 211 -11.41 4.43 0.13
N ALA A 212 -11.28 3.57 -0.87
CA ALA A 212 -12.39 2.85 -1.46
C ALA A 212 -12.00 1.42 -1.86
N VAL A 213 -13.00 0.57 -2.07
CA VAL A 213 -12.84 -0.83 -2.49
C VAL A 213 -13.84 -1.18 -3.57
N ALA A 214 -13.37 -1.82 -4.64
CA ALA A 214 -14.21 -2.51 -5.61
C ALA A 214 -14.06 -4.03 -5.43
N VAL A 215 -15.15 -4.68 -5.04
CA VAL A 215 -15.16 -6.14 -4.84
C VAL A 215 -15.28 -6.82 -6.20
N SER A 216 -14.44 -7.84 -6.43
CA SER A 216 -14.53 -8.70 -7.60
C SER A 216 -15.84 -9.50 -7.59
N ASP A 217 -16.52 -9.57 -8.72
CA ASP A 217 -17.74 -10.35 -8.92
C ASP A 217 -17.60 -11.10 -10.25
N PRO A 218 -17.01 -12.32 -10.22
CA PRO A 218 -16.80 -13.10 -11.43
C PRO A 218 -18.09 -13.42 -12.20
N GLU A 219 -19.22 -13.54 -11.51
CA GLU A 219 -20.52 -13.80 -12.15
C GLU A 219 -20.99 -12.62 -13.00
N LYS A 220 -20.61 -11.40 -12.62
CA LYS A 220 -20.85 -10.18 -13.38
C LYS A 220 -19.68 -9.76 -14.27
N GLY A 221 -18.64 -10.58 -14.36
CA GLY A 221 -17.45 -10.29 -15.14
C GLY A 221 -16.59 -9.15 -14.59
N LYS A 222 -16.71 -8.86 -13.28
CA LYS A 222 -15.90 -7.85 -12.57
C LYS A 222 -14.67 -8.51 -11.96
N PHE A 223 -13.51 -8.04 -12.36
CA PHE A 223 -12.22 -8.54 -11.90
C PHE A 223 -11.34 -7.36 -11.48
N ALA A 224 -10.72 -7.44 -10.31
CA ALA A 224 -9.89 -6.37 -9.75
C ALA A 224 -8.81 -5.88 -10.71
N LEU A 225 -8.16 -6.78 -11.46
CA LEU A 225 -7.14 -6.41 -12.45
C LEU A 225 -7.69 -5.61 -13.63
N LYS A 226 -8.89 -5.96 -14.11
CA LYS A 226 -9.56 -5.23 -15.20
C LYS A 226 -10.08 -3.89 -14.72
N ASP A 227 -10.69 -3.88 -13.53
CA ASP A 227 -11.23 -2.68 -12.92
C ASP A 227 -10.12 -1.68 -12.56
N LYS A 228 -8.89 -2.15 -12.27
CA LYS A 228 -7.72 -1.31 -11.99
C LYS A 228 -7.39 -0.36 -13.15
N ASP A 229 -7.39 -0.87 -14.37
CA ASP A 229 -7.04 -0.06 -15.54
C ASP A 229 -8.13 0.99 -15.83
N ALA A 230 -9.40 0.61 -15.68
CA ALA A 230 -10.54 1.54 -15.77
C ALA A 230 -10.50 2.59 -14.65
N ALA A 231 -10.15 2.19 -13.43
CA ALA A 231 -9.99 3.11 -12.29
C ALA A 231 -8.88 4.12 -12.53
N MET A 232 -7.74 3.67 -13.04
CA MET A 232 -6.61 4.53 -13.36
C MET A 232 -6.93 5.51 -14.48
N ALA A 233 -7.60 5.05 -15.54
CA ALA A 233 -8.04 5.91 -16.62
C ALA A 233 -9.02 7.00 -16.14
N ALA A 234 -9.99 6.64 -15.27
CA ALA A 234 -10.93 7.59 -14.68
C ALA A 234 -10.22 8.61 -13.78
N ALA A 235 -9.22 8.17 -12.99
CA ALA A 235 -8.44 9.05 -12.14
C ALA A 235 -7.66 10.10 -12.94
N PHE A 236 -7.01 9.72 -14.02
CA PHE A 236 -6.32 10.65 -14.92
C PHE A 236 -7.30 11.58 -15.67
N ALA A 237 -8.43 11.05 -16.17
CA ALA A 237 -9.44 11.86 -16.82
C ALA A 237 -9.98 12.97 -15.90
N PHE A 238 -10.18 12.66 -14.62
CA PHE A 238 -10.58 13.68 -13.63
C PHE A 238 -9.49 14.75 -13.46
N LEU A 239 -8.22 14.36 -13.29
CA LEU A 239 -7.11 15.31 -13.13
C LEU A 239 -6.97 16.23 -14.35
N ARG A 240 -7.11 15.70 -15.58
CA ARG A 240 -7.11 16.50 -16.82
C ARG A 240 -8.27 17.48 -16.84
N SER A 241 -9.46 17.05 -16.45
CA SER A 241 -10.65 17.93 -16.38
C SER A 241 -10.51 19.09 -15.40
N LYS A 242 -9.53 19.01 -14.49
CA LYS A 242 -9.19 20.03 -13.48
C LYS A 242 -7.93 20.82 -13.82
N ASP A 243 -7.35 20.64 -15.00
CA ASP A 243 -6.04 21.19 -15.39
C ASP A 243 -4.95 20.90 -14.32
N ALA A 244 -5.03 19.75 -13.69
CA ALA A 244 -4.09 19.28 -12.67
C ALA A 244 -3.12 18.22 -13.21
N PHE A 245 -3.32 17.79 -14.45
CA PHE A 245 -2.47 16.86 -15.18
C PHE A 245 -2.46 17.24 -16.66
N PRO A 246 -1.33 17.18 -17.38
CA PRO A 246 -1.27 17.52 -18.78
C PRO A 246 -2.21 16.66 -19.63
N GLU A 247 -2.75 17.25 -20.69
CA GLU A 247 -3.45 16.48 -21.71
C GLU A 247 -2.46 15.56 -22.42
N ASP A 248 -2.93 14.35 -22.78
CA ASP A 248 -2.17 13.54 -23.72
C ASP A 248 -2.20 14.32 -25.05
N LYS A 249 -1.07 14.90 -25.41
CA LYS A 249 -0.87 15.31 -26.80
C LYS A 249 -0.86 13.99 -27.57
N ASP A 250 -1.92 13.77 -28.34
CA ASP A 250 -1.91 12.69 -29.31
C ASP A 250 -0.58 12.80 -30.06
N SER A 251 0.23 11.75 -29.95
CA SER A 251 1.56 11.65 -30.58
C SER A 251 1.43 11.45 -32.10
N ASP A 252 0.35 11.93 -32.70
CA ASP A 252 0.13 11.88 -34.15
C ASP A 252 1.00 12.89 -34.92
N ASP A 253 1.71 13.81 -34.22
CA ASP A 253 2.62 14.78 -34.86
C ASP A 253 4.10 14.44 -34.70
N ASP A 254 4.50 13.35 -34.07
CA ASP A 254 5.83 12.75 -34.24
C ASP A 254 5.82 11.91 -35.54
N GLU A 255 5.56 12.56 -36.67
CA GLU A 255 6.28 12.16 -37.89
C GLU A 255 7.76 12.18 -37.49
N CYS A 256 8.29 10.99 -37.17
CA CYS A 256 9.71 10.78 -37.12
C CYS A 256 10.24 11.24 -38.46
N ALA A 257 10.71 12.50 -38.50
CA ALA A 257 11.43 13.06 -39.64
C ALA A 257 12.84 12.39 -39.73
N PHE A 258 12.86 11.08 -39.64
CA PHE A 258 13.85 10.25 -40.28
C PHE A 258 13.34 9.98 -41.69
N GLY A 259 13.32 11.03 -42.49
CA GLY A 259 13.15 10.87 -43.92
C GLY A 259 14.22 9.92 -44.46
N ASP A 260 13.83 9.09 -45.41
CA ASP A 260 14.71 8.20 -46.19
C ASP A 260 15.93 8.93 -46.78
N ASP A 261 15.91 10.25 -46.79
CA ASP A 261 16.97 11.12 -47.32
C ASP A 261 18.23 11.17 -46.44
N ALA A 262 18.16 10.74 -45.15
CA ALA A 262 19.35 10.71 -44.28
C ALA A 262 20.35 9.60 -44.62
N PHE A 263 19.97 8.63 -45.42
CA PHE A 263 20.86 7.54 -45.87
C PHE A 263 21.59 7.84 -47.18
N GLU A 264 21.10 8.76 -48.01
CA GLU A 264 21.77 9.11 -49.27
C GLU A 264 23.02 10.02 -49.09
N GLU A 265 23.09 10.78 -47.97
CA GLU A 265 24.27 11.65 -47.71
C GLU A 265 25.46 10.91 -47.08
N MET A 266 25.33 9.68 -46.62
CA MET A 266 26.43 8.93 -46.00
C MET A 266 27.18 8.02 -46.97
N GLY A 267 26.87 8.01 -48.26
CA GLY A 267 27.76 7.49 -49.31
C GLY A 267 28.15 6.01 -49.17
N PHE A 268 27.20 5.11 -48.91
CA PHE A 268 27.41 3.67 -49.01
C PHE A 268 26.73 3.13 -50.27
#